data_0741336983712363f8c4204ffb9b73ad
#
_entry.id   0741336983712363f8c4204ffb9b73ad
#
_cell.length_a   1.000
_cell.length_b   1.000
_cell.length_c   1.000
_cell.angle_alpha   90.00
_cell.angle_beta   90.00
_cell.angle_gamma   90.00
#
_symmetry.space_group_name_H-M   'P 1'
#
loop_
_entity.id
_entity.type
_entity.pdbx_description
1 polymer ?
#
loop_
_entity_poly.entity_id
_entity_poly.type
_entity_poly.pdbx_seq_one_letter_code
_entity_poly.pdbx_strand_id
1 'polypeptide(L)'
;INIGDWSSDVCSSDLVLFTVLGIPFHKWLRWPRTPFICTGLTLAVLSIVMILYGSFVGRTRFEVKEVTYTSPRLPQAFDGYRIVQLSDLHIGSWQGNTPAIRKLVDLVNAQQPDLIVFTGDLVNHRAVELNDFQEILAGLKAGDGVYSILGNHDYGPYFHWKSKQDQDNNLIELKQRQAAMGWKLLNNEHTFLIQGNDSIALIGVENQGEPPFSQHGDLPKAKAGIEGMFKLLLSHNPTHWRREVLPESDIDLMLAGHTHAMQLQLGNYSPSVYIYPEWGGMYLEG
;
A
#
# COMPACT_ATOMS: atom_id res chain seq x y z
N ILE A 1 -4.81 5.60 8.96
CA ILE A 1 -6.13 5.99 8.43
C ILE A 1 -6.79 6.82 9.51
N ASN A 2 -7.01 8.10 9.23
CA ASN A 2 -7.82 8.94 10.09
C ASN A 2 -9.29 8.68 9.70
N ILE A 3 -9.89 7.69 10.34
CA ILE A 3 -11.28 7.27 10.09
C ILE A 3 -12.28 8.28 10.71
N GLY A 4 -11.78 9.26 11.49
CA GLY A 4 -12.60 10.19 12.25
C GLY A 4 -13.45 11.15 11.43
N ASP A 5 -12.99 11.59 10.27
CA ASP A 5 -13.65 12.67 9.52
C ASP A 5 -14.60 12.18 8.41
N TRP A 6 -14.46 10.94 7.93
CA TRP A 6 -15.28 10.44 6.81
C TRP A 6 -16.60 9.81 7.23
N SER A 7 -16.69 9.26 8.44
CA SER A 7 -17.88 8.51 8.86
C SER A 7 -19.11 9.39 9.11
N SER A 8 -18.93 10.61 9.64
CA SER A 8 -20.01 11.55 9.89
C SER A 8 -20.56 12.16 8.59
N ASP A 9 -19.67 12.42 7.62
CA ASP A 9 -20.05 13.05 6.36
C ASP A 9 -20.80 12.10 5.42
N VAL A 10 -20.40 10.84 5.34
CA VAL A 10 -21.12 9.82 4.54
C VAL A 10 -22.51 9.59 5.08
N CYS A 11 -22.65 9.40 6.40
CA CYS A 11 -23.96 9.15 7.01
C CYS A 11 -24.91 10.35 6.92
N SER A 12 -24.38 11.56 7.08
CA SER A 12 -25.17 12.80 6.92
C SER A 12 -25.57 13.04 5.47
N SER A 13 -24.66 12.72 4.52
CA SER A 13 -24.91 12.85 3.08
C SER A 13 -26.02 11.94 2.60
N ASP A 14 -26.04 10.67 3.04
CA ASP A 14 -27.09 9.72 2.69
C ASP A 14 -28.47 10.19 3.17
N LEU A 15 -28.55 10.63 4.43
CA LEU A 15 -29.80 11.15 5.00
C LEU A 15 -30.28 12.40 4.28
N VAL A 16 -29.38 13.36 4.02
CA VAL A 16 -29.68 14.61 3.30
C VAL A 16 -30.10 14.30 1.87
N LEU A 17 -29.35 13.46 1.14
CA LEU A 17 -29.65 13.11 -0.24
C LEU A 17 -31.05 12.50 -0.37
N PHE A 18 -31.37 11.48 0.41
CA PHE A 18 -32.69 10.82 0.34
C PHE A 18 -33.83 11.71 0.83
N THR A 19 -33.57 12.59 1.81
CA THR A 19 -34.55 13.58 2.23
C THR A 19 -34.81 14.59 1.12
N VAL A 20 -33.76 15.10 0.46
CA VAL A 20 -33.87 16.06 -0.66
C VAL A 20 -34.54 15.42 -1.86
N LEU A 21 -34.18 14.18 -2.23
CA LEU A 21 -34.85 13.44 -3.31
C LEU A 21 -36.35 13.23 -3.01
N GLY A 22 -36.74 13.06 -1.75
CA GLY A 22 -38.15 12.94 -1.33
C GLY A 22 -38.97 14.20 -1.53
N ILE A 23 -38.36 15.40 -1.59
CA ILE A 23 -39.07 16.67 -1.75
C ILE A 23 -39.90 16.76 -3.06
N PRO A 24 -39.30 16.54 -4.26
CA PRO A 24 -40.07 16.59 -5.50
C PRO A 24 -41.15 15.50 -5.56
N PHE A 25 -40.87 14.29 -5.12
CA PHE A 25 -41.85 13.20 -5.11
C PHE A 25 -43.01 13.50 -4.18
N HIS A 26 -42.77 14.07 -3.01
CA HIS A 26 -43.85 14.51 -2.13
C HIS A 26 -44.66 15.67 -2.73
N LYS A 27 -43.98 16.67 -3.29
CA LYS A 27 -44.58 17.90 -3.80
C LYS A 27 -45.36 17.68 -5.10
N TRP A 28 -44.84 16.86 -6.02
CA TRP A 28 -45.37 16.68 -7.37
C TRP A 28 -46.26 15.44 -7.50
N LEU A 29 -45.91 14.33 -6.82
CA LEU A 29 -46.64 13.06 -6.88
C LEU A 29 -47.46 12.79 -5.63
N ARG A 30 -47.44 13.71 -4.64
CA ARG A 30 -48.11 13.57 -3.34
C ARG A 30 -47.70 12.31 -2.57
N TRP A 31 -46.51 11.78 -2.85
CA TRP A 31 -46.00 10.62 -2.11
C TRP A 31 -45.60 11.01 -0.69
N PRO A 32 -45.81 10.13 0.30
CA PRO A 32 -45.40 10.40 1.68
C PRO A 32 -43.88 10.52 1.77
N ARG A 33 -43.37 11.41 2.63
CA ARG A 33 -41.95 11.60 2.89
C ARG A 33 -41.33 10.46 3.70
N THR A 34 -42.17 9.77 4.50
CA THR A 34 -41.71 8.73 5.42
C THR A 34 -40.86 7.66 4.78
N PRO A 35 -41.16 7.04 3.63
CA PRO A 35 -40.30 6.03 3.03
C PRO A 35 -38.93 6.57 2.64
N PHE A 36 -38.83 7.80 2.16
CA PHE A 36 -37.54 8.41 1.81
C PHE A 36 -36.67 8.64 3.05
N ILE A 37 -37.28 9.14 4.15
CA ILE A 37 -36.57 9.32 5.43
C ILE A 37 -36.17 7.97 6.00
N CYS A 38 -37.01 6.97 6.00
CA CYS A 38 -36.71 5.63 6.49
C CYS A 38 -35.56 4.99 5.66
N THR A 39 -35.59 5.13 4.33
CA THR A 39 -34.52 4.63 3.47
C THR A 39 -33.18 5.31 3.77
N GLY A 40 -33.20 6.64 3.88
CA GLY A 40 -31.96 7.39 4.23
C GLY A 40 -31.40 7.00 5.60
N LEU A 41 -32.26 6.85 6.62
CA LEU A 41 -31.84 6.37 7.94
C LEU A 41 -31.29 4.94 7.89
N THR A 42 -31.92 4.05 7.15
CA THR A 42 -31.45 2.66 6.99
C THR A 42 -30.07 2.63 6.34
N LEU A 43 -29.86 3.39 5.26
CA LEU A 43 -28.56 3.46 4.59
C LEU A 43 -27.50 4.06 5.51
N ALA A 44 -27.82 5.13 6.25
CA ALA A 44 -26.90 5.72 7.21
C ALA A 44 -26.47 4.72 8.30
N VAL A 45 -27.41 3.95 8.86
CA VAL A 45 -27.11 2.90 9.85
C VAL A 45 -26.24 1.80 9.23
N LEU A 46 -26.56 1.34 8.02
CA LEU A 46 -25.77 0.33 7.32
C LEU A 46 -24.34 0.82 7.04
N SER A 47 -24.17 2.08 6.63
CA SER A 47 -22.85 2.70 6.43
C SER A 47 -22.06 2.73 7.72
N ILE A 48 -22.67 3.14 8.84
CA ILE A 48 -22.02 3.13 10.17
C ILE A 48 -21.59 1.71 10.53
N VAL A 49 -22.46 0.71 10.40
CA VAL A 49 -22.15 -0.68 10.74
C VAL A 49 -21.00 -1.21 9.87
N MET A 50 -21.01 -0.90 8.57
CA MET A 50 -19.95 -1.31 7.65
C MET A 50 -18.60 -0.68 8.03
N ILE A 51 -18.58 0.62 8.34
CA ILE A 51 -17.37 1.33 8.77
C ILE A 51 -16.84 0.74 10.10
N LEU A 52 -17.70 0.55 11.08
CA LEU A 52 -17.33 -0.06 12.36
C LEU A 52 -16.79 -1.48 12.18
N TYR A 53 -17.47 -2.30 11.38
CA TYR A 53 -17.00 -3.64 11.06
C TYR A 53 -15.62 -3.61 10.39
N GLY A 54 -15.42 -2.79 9.36
CA GLY A 54 -14.13 -2.62 8.69
C GLY A 54 -13.03 -2.18 9.66
N SER A 55 -13.33 -1.19 10.52
CA SER A 55 -12.35 -0.60 11.44
C SER A 55 -11.94 -1.53 12.59
N PHE A 56 -12.86 -2.32 13.13
CA PHE A 56 -12.58 -3.14 14.33
C PHE A 56 -12.36 -4.61 14.02
N VAL A 57 -12.97 -5.14 12.97
CA VAL A 57 -12.91 -6.56 12.61
C VAL A 57 -12.15 -6.79 11.30
N GLY A 58 -12.55 -6.09 10.25
CA GLY A 58 -12.04 -6.29 8.89
C GLY A 58 -10.52 -6.10 8.82
N ARG A 59 -10.02 -5.00 9.40
CA ARG A 59 -8.59 -4.65 9.34
C ARG A 59 -7.65 -5.70 9.96
N THR A 60 -8.13 -6.56 10.86
CA THR A 60 -7.32 -7.61 11.49
C THR A 60 -7.44 -8.97 10.80
N ARG A 61 -8.25 -9.05 9.74
CA ARG A 61 -8.42 -10.25 8.93
C ARG A 61 -7.41 -10.24 7.78
N PHE A 62 -6.18 -10.63 8.10
CA PHE A 62 -5.15 -10.79 7.07
C PHE A 62 -5.49 -11.99 6.19
N GLU A 63 -5.32 -11.80 4.89
CA GLU A 63 -5.51 -12.83 3.85
C GLU A 63 -4.24 -12.90 3.01
N VAL A 64 -3.81 -14.12 2.70
CA VAL A 64 -2.75 -14.36 1.74
C VAL A 64 -3.38 -14.49 0.35
N LYS A 65 -2.97 -13.63 -0.58
CA LYS A 65 -3.35 -13.71 -1.99
C LYS A 65 -2.17 -14.24 -2.77
N GLU A 66 -2.33 -15.41 -3.35
CA GLU A 66 -1.30 -16.03 -4.18
C GLU A 66 -1.50 -15.63 -5.65
N VAL A 67 -0.41 -15.19 -6.26
CA VAL A 67 -0.35 -14.84 -7.67
C VAL A 67 0.87 -15.50 -8.28
N THR A 68 0.73 -16.17 -9.41
CA THR A 68 1.84 -16.76 -10.14
C THR A 68 2.19 -15.88 -11.34
N TYR A 69 3.44 -15.47 -11.41
CA TYR A 69 4.00 -14.77 -12.55
C TYR A 69 4.94 -15.71 -13.32
N THR A 70 4.84 -15.73 -14.65
CA THR A 70 5.71 -16.50 -15.52
C THR A 70 6.25 -15.63 -16.64
N SER A 71 7.54 -15.77 -16.95
CA SER A 71 8.19 -15.05 -18.04
C SER A 71 9.28 -15.89 -18.67
N PRO A 72 9.39 -15.90 -20.01
CA PRO A 72 10.50 -16.57 -20.69
C PRO A 72 11.85 -15.90 -20.43
N ARG A 73 11.86 -14.67 -19.91
CA ARG A 73 13.08 -13.95 -19.52
C ARG A 73 13.57 -14.27 -18.11
N LEU A 74 12.70 -14.88 -17.28
CA LEU A 74 13.08 -15.27 -15.92
C LEU A 74 14.05 -16.47 -15.98
N PRO A 75 15.25 -16.40 -15.37
CA PRO A 75 16.17 -17.50 -15.33
C PRO A 75 15.56 -18.73 -14.63
N GLN A 76 15.87 -19.93 -15.13
CA GLN A 76 15.28 -21.18 -14.65
C GLN A 76 15.55 -21.44 -13.15
N ALA A 77 16.67 -20.96 -12.62
CA ALA A 77 17.00 -21.12 -11.20
C ALA A 77 16.02 -20.39 -10.26
N PHE A 78 15.19 -19.49 -10.79
CA PHE A 78 14.13 -18.79 -10.06
C PHE A 78 12.76 -19.47 -10.22
N ASP A 79 12.66 -20.65 -10.83
CA ASP A 79 11.40 -21.39 -10.86
C ASP A 79 10.98 -21.78 -9.43
N GLY A 80 9.75 -21.46 -9.07
CA GLY A 80 9.23 -21.66 -7.73
C GLY A 80 9.72 -20.64 -6.67
N TYR A 81 10.51 -19.62 -7.05
CA TYR A 81 10.97 -18.58 -6.15
C TYR A 81 9.80 -17.77 -5.58
N ARG A 82 9.70 -17.74 -4.26
CA ARG A 82 8.55 -17.17 -3.55
C ARG A 82 8.85 -15.80 -2.99
N ILE A 83 8.13 -14.80 -3.46
CA ILE A 83 8.20 -13.43 -2.99
C ILE A 83 6.94 -13.13 -2.18
N VAL A 84 7.10 -12.65 -0.94
CA VAL A 84 5.99 -12.05 -0.18
C VAL A 84 6.10 -10.55 -0.25
N GLN A 85 5.06 -9.90 -0.76
CA GLN A 85 4.93 -8.45 -0.76
C GLN A 85 4.09 -7.98 0.42
N LEU A 86 4.61 -7.02 1.16
CA LEU A 86 3.91 -6.19 2.13
C LEU A 86 3.93 -4.74 1.67
N SER A 87 2.89 -3.98 1.98
CA SER A 87 2.81 -2.55 1.65
C SER A 87 1.88 -1.82 2.61
N ASP A 88 2.05 -0.51 2.71
CA ASP A 88 1.06 0.40 3.29
C ASP A 88 0.62 -0.03 4.71
N LEU A 89 1.59 -0.39 5.55
CA LEU A 89 1.31 -0.89 6.88
C LEU A 89 0.79 0.21 7.80
N HIS A 90 1.23 1.46 7.59
CA HIS A 90 0.80 2.62 8.39
C HIS A 90 0.77 2.29 9.87
N ILE A 91 1.94 1.92 10.40
CA ILE A 91 2.07 1.28 11.72
C ILE A 91 1.50 2.13 12.87
N GLY A 92 1.45 3.45 12.72
CA GLY A 92 0.83 4.36 13.66
C GLY A 92 -0.67 4.09 13.87
N SER A 93 -1.35 3.51 12.89
CA SER A 93 -2.76 3.12 13.00
C SER A 93 -2.99 1.87 13.86
N TRP A 94 -1.92 1.15 14.22
CA TRP A 94 -1.96 -0.08 15.01
C TRP A 94 -1.58 0.12 16.48
N GLN A 95 -1.41 1.37 16.93
CA GLN A 95 -1.08 1.68 18.31
C GLN A 95 -2.00 0.94 19.29
N GLY A 96 -1.39 0.26 20.29
CA GLY A 96 -2.11 -0.58 21.24
C GLY A 96 -2.57 -1.96 20.71
N ASN A 97 -2.27 -2.32 19.46
CA ASN A 97 -2.65 -3.61 18.86
C ASN A 97 -1.44 -4.39 18.30
N THR A 98 -0.40 -4.52 19.10
CA THR A 98 0.79 -5.34 18.75
C THR A 98 0.46 -6.80 18.43
N PRO A 99 -0.60 -7.46 19.04
CA PRO A 99 -0.95 -8.83 18.65
C PRO A 99 -1.33 -8.99 17.19
N ALA A 100 -1.98 -7.98 16.57
CA ALA A 100 -2.32 -8.06 15.16
C ALA A 100 -1.06 -8.06 14.27
N ILE A 101 -0.05 -7.23 14.59
CA ILE A 101 1.21 -7.18 13.84
C ILE A 101 2.03 -8.46 14.05
N ARG A 102 2.03 -9.05 15.26
CA ARG A 102 2.63 -10.39 15.47
C ARG A 102 1.97 -11.44 14.58
N LYS A 103 0.63 -11.47 14.55
CA LYS A 103 -0.12 -12.37 13.67
C LYS A 103 0.22 -12.17 12.19
N LEU A 104 0.42 -10.91 11.74
CA LEU A 104 0.88 -10.62 10.39
C LEU A 104 2.27 -11.22 10.12
N VAL A 105 3.23 -10.99 11.01
CA VAL A 105 4.60 -11.53 10.90
C VAL A 105 4.59 -13.05 10.88
N ASP A 106 3.81 -13.69 11.76
CA ASP A 106 3.68 -15.14 11.78
C ASP A 106 3.07 -15.68 10.48
N LEU A 107 2.04 -15.01 9.95
CA LEU A 107 1.41 -15.36 8.69
C LEU A 107 2.38 -15.27 7.51
N VAL A 108 3.18 -14.21 7.44
CA VAL A 108 4.22 -14.00 6.41
C VAL A 108 5.29 -15.08 6.52
N ASN A 109 5.82 -15.32 7.71
CA ASN A 109 6.87 -16.33 7.94
C ASN A 109 6.36 -17.75 7.62
N ALA A 110 5.07 -18.04 7.87
CA ALA A 110 4.45 -19.31 7.51
C ALA A 110 4.43 -19.57 5.99
N GLN A 111 4.54 -18.53 5.16
CA GLN A 111 4.67 -18.70 3.70
C GLN A 111 6.06 -19.19 3.28
N GLN A 112 7.05 -19.19 4.17
CA GLN A 112 8.44 -19.57 3.89
C GLN A 112 9.00 -18.86 2.65
N PRO A 113 8.96 -17.52 2.61
CA PRO A 113 9.40 -16.77 1.43
C PRO A 113 10.90 -16.86 1.23
N ASP A 114 11.31 -16.87 -0.05
CA ASP A 114 12.70 -16.66 -0.42
C ASP A 114 13.08 -15.17 -0.27
N LEU A 115 12.13 -14.29 -0.56
CA LEU A 115 12.28 -12.84 -0.47
C LEU A 115 11.05 -12.19 0.16
N ILE A 116 11.25 -11.22 1.04
CA ILE A 116 10.18 -10.29 1.45
C ILE A 116 10.49 -8.92 0.88
N VAL A 117 9.49 -8.29 0.26
CA VAL A 117 9.58 -6.90 -0.20
C VAL A 117 8.53 -6.04 0.48
N PHE A 118 8.94 -4.86 0.92
CA PHE A 118 8.06 -3.86 1.52
C PHE A 118 7.99 -2.63 0.60
N THR A 119 6.83 -2.40 -0.01
CA THR A 119 6.67 -1.40 -1.07
C THR A 119 6.21 -0.02 -0.57
N GLY A 120 6.65 0.39 0.63
CA GLY A 120 6.49 1.74 1.15
C GLY A 120 5.30 1.95 2.08
N ASP A 121 5.22 3.14 2.66
CA ASP A 121 4.23 3.58 3.66
C ASP A 121 4.26 2.72 4.93
N LEU A 122 5.44 2.62 5.53
CA LEU A 122 5.65 1.91 6.78
C LEU A 122 5.01 2.64 7.96
N VAL A 123 5.13 3.96 7.99
CA VAL A 123 4.58 4.82 9.05
C VAL A 123 3.44 5.69 8.51
N ASN A 124 2.61 6.22 9.42
CA ASN A 124 1.64 7.26 9.03
C ASN A 124 2.36 8.59 8.76
N HIS A 125 3.30 8.96 9.64
CA HIS A 125 4.00 10.25 9.58
C HIS A 125 5.39 10.22 10.21
N ARG A 126 5.59 9.42 11.29
CA ARG A 126 6.76 9.57 12.17
C ARG A 126 7.42 8.24 12.52
N ALA A 127 8.75 8.25 12.54
CA ALA A 127 9.58 7.11 12.91
C ALA A 127 9.25 6.56 14.31
N VAL A 128 8.88 7.42 15.26
CA VAL A 128 8.52 7.00 16.63
C VAL A 128 7.30 6.07 16.68
N GLU A 129 6.48 6.02 15.64
CA GLU A 129 5.36 5.09 15.53
C GLU A 129 5.81 3.61 15.56
N LEU A 130 7.07 3.36 15.23
CA LEU A 130 7.68 2.02 15.29
C LEU A 130 8.08 1.57 16.70
N ASN A 131 7.98 2.39 17.74
CA ASN A 131 8.51 2.06 19.07
C ASN A 131 8.04 0.69 19.59
N ASP A 132 6.75 0.39 19.47
CA ASP A 132 6.17 -0.86 19.96
C ASP A 132 6.23 -2.01 18.94
N PHE A 133 6.65 -1.73 17.70
CA PHE A 133 6.52 -2.65 16.57
C PHE A 133 7.86 -3.05 15.94
N GLN A 134 8.92 -2.30 16.18
CA GLN A 134 10.22 -2.51 15.54
C GLN A 134 10.75 -3.94 15.78
N GLU A 135 10.71 -4.43 17.03
CA GLU A 135 11.16 -5.78 17.35
C GLU A 135 10.26 -6.87 16.72
N ILE A 136 8.96 -6.57 16.58
CA ILE A 136 8.02 -7.50 15.97
C ILE A 136 8.30 -7.62 14.47
N LEU A 137 8.50 -6.48 13.78
CA LEU A 137 8.79 -6.43 12.36
C LEU A 137 10.20 -6.96 12.02
N ALA A 138 11.16 -6.82 12.92
CA ALA A 138 12.45 -7.48 12.82
C ALA A 138 12.36 -9.02 12.82
N GLY A 139 11.22 -9.58 13.25
CA GLY A 139 10.90 -11.00 13.19
C GLY A 139 10.53 -11.54 11.82
N LEU A 140 10.42 -10.72 10.77
CA LEU A 140 10.22 -11.17 9.39
C LEU A 140 11.45 -11.95 8.89
N LYS A 141 11.21 -13.10 8.24
CA LYS A 141 12.27 -14.03 7.81
C LYS A 141 12.08 -14.45 6.36
N ALA A 142 13.12 -14.29 5.56
CA ALA A 142 13.18 -14.76 4.18
C ALA A 142 14.63 -15.20 3.85
N GLY A 143 14.79 -16.09 2.88
CA GLY A 143 16.10 -16.62 2.47
C GLY A 143 17.07 -15.51 2.05
N ASP A 144 16.63 -14.61 1.18
CA ASP A 144 17.42 -13.47 0.69
C ASP A 144 17.21 -12.19 1.54
N GLY A 145 16.33 -12.28 2.54
CA GLY A 145 16.07 -11.21 3.50
C GLY A 145 14.88 -10.32 3.13
N VAL A 146 14.83 -9.16 3.78
CA VAL A 146 13.76 -8.17 3.61
C VAL A 146 14.32 -6.94 2.91
N TYR A 147 13.70 -6.55 1.81
CA TYR A 147 14.01 -5.31 1.09
C TYR A 147 12.84 -4.35 1.15
N SER A 148 13.12 -3.07 1.25
CA SER A 148 12.09 -2.04 1.37
C SER A 148 12.38 -0.86 0.45
N ILE A 149 11.33 -0.10 0.17
CA ILE A 149 11.39 1.24 -0.40
C ILE A 149 10.57 2.20 0.46
N LEU A 150 10.65 3.48 0.18
CA LEU A 150 9.85 4.51 0.84
C LEU A 150 8.58 4.81 0.03
N GLY A 151 7.46 4.98 0.76
CA GLY A 151 6.22 5.55 0.23
C GLY A 151 6.08 7.02 0.58
N ASN A 152 5.01 7.66 0.13
CA ASN A 152 4.83 9.10 0.33
C ASN A 152 4.64 9.50 1.82
N HIS A 153 4.05 8.65 2.64
CA HIS A 153 3.88 8.89 4.08
C HIS A 153 5.20 8.84 4.85
N ASP A 154 6.15 8.04 4.39
CA ASP A 154 7.44 7.85 5.07
C ASP A 154 8.29 9.14 5.10
N TYR A 155 8.06 10.07 4.17
CA TYR A 155 8.69 11.41 4.18
C TYR A 155 8.05 12.37 5.19
N GLY A 156 6.93 12.01 5.82
CA GLY A 156 6.22 12.79 6.83
C GLY A 156 5.60 14.09 6.34
N PRO A 157 5.08 14.21 5.09
CA PRO A 157 4.55 15.48 4.57
C PRO A 157 3.24 15.89 5.23
N TYR A 158 2.52 14.93 5.82
CA TYR A 158 1.19 15.12 6.42
C TYR A 158 1.23 15.42 7.91
N PHE A 159 2.43 15.61 8.49
CA PHE A 159 2.62 16.00 9.87
C PHE A 159 3.07 17.47 9.98
N HIS A 160 2.59 18.17 11.01
CA HIS A 160 3.01 19.54 11.23
C HIS A 160 4.34 19.59 12.00
N TRP A 161 5.44 19.72 11.25
CA TRP A 161 6.79 19.80 11.81
C TRP A 161 7.11 21.21 12.31
N LYS A 162 7.90 21.30 13.38
CA LYS A 162 8.38 22.60 13.89
C LYS A 162 9.39 23.24 12.93
N SER A 163 10.16 22.42 12.22
CA SER A 163 11.13 22.85 11.22
C SER A 163 11.31 21.79 10.13
N LYS A 164 11.87 22.18 9.00
CA LYS A 164 12.28 21.23 7.95
C LYS A 164 13.34 20.25 8.46
N GLN A 165 14.24 20.72 9.34
CA GLN A 165 15.27 19.88 9.96
C GLN A 165 14.65 18.75 10.80
N ASP A 166 13.56 19.00 11.53
CA ASP A 166 12.88 17.98 12.32
C ASP A 166 12.26 16.90 11.40
N GLN A 167 11.71 17.30 10.26
CA GLN A 167 11.22 16.37 9.24
C GLN A 167 12.34 15.51 8.65
N ASP A 168 13.46 16.13 8.30
CA ASP A 168 14.62 15.43 7.73
C ASP A 168 15.24 14.47 8.76
N ASN A 169 15.34 14.87 10.02
CA ASN A 169 15.81 14.01 11.12
C ASN A 169 14.88 12.81 11.32
N ASN A 170 13.55 13.00 11.19
CA ASN A 170 12.59 11.91 11.26
C ASN A 170 12.79 10.90 10.14
N LEU A 171 13.04 11.34 8.91
CA LEU A 171 13.31 10.44 7.78
C LEU A 171 14.61 9.67 8.00
N ILE A 172 15.66 10.33 8.50
CA ILE A 172 16.92 9.68 8.87
C ILE A 172 16.67 8.61 9.94
N GLU A 173 15.93 8.93 10.99
CA GLU A 173 15.57 7.98 12.04
C GLU A 173 14.79 6.79 11.48
N LEU A 174 13.82 7.01 10.59
CA LEU A 174 13.05 5.94 9.95
C LEU A 174 13.95 4.97 9.17
N LYS A 175 14.88 5.51 8.38
CA LYS A 175 15.87 4.70 7.64
C LYS A 175 16.78 3.88 8.58
N GLN A 176 17.23 4.49 9.67
CA GLN A 176 18.05 3.81 10.70
C GLN A 176 17.26 2.68 11.38
N ARG A 177 15.99 2.90 11.68
CA ARG A 177 15.11 1.88 12.28
C ARG A 177 14.87 0.70 11.33
N GLN A 178 14.69 0.95 10.03
CA GLN A 178 14.59 -0.12 9.03
C GLN A 178 15.90 -0.94 8.98
N ALA A 179 17.04 -0.29 8.96
CA ALA A 179 18.34 -0.97 9.01
C ALA A 179 18.50 -1.78 10.32
N ALA A 180 18.06 -1.24 11.46
CA ALA A 180 18.09 -1.94 12.75
C ALA A 180 17.16 -3.16 12.81
N MET A 181 16.09 -3.20 12.00
CA MET A 181 15.25 -4.39 11.79
C MET A 181 15.91 -5.43 10.86
N GLY A 182 17.07 -5.13 10.28
CA GLY A 182 17.72 -5.98 9.29
C GLY A 182 17.14 -5.81 7.88
N TRP A 183 16.33 -4.80 7.63
CA TRP A 183 15.78 -4.51 6.32
C TRP A 183 16.79 -3.74 5.47
N LYS A 184 16.83 -4.06 4.18
CA LYS A 184 17.68 -3.40 3.19
C LYS A 184 16.82 -2.41 2.39
N LEU A 185 16.97 -1.14 2.72
CA LEU A 185 16.24 -0.06 2.05
C LEU A 185 16.94 0.28 0.72
N LEU A 186 16.19 0.26 -0.37
CA LEU A 186 16.65 0.66 -1.71
C LEU A 186 16.12 2.05 -2.04
N ASN A 187 17.03 3.00 -2.27
CA ASN A 187 16.73 4.40 -2.58
C ASN A 187 17.35 4.81 -3.92
N ASN A 188 16.64 4.60 -5.02
CA ASN A 188 17.17 4.81 -6.39
C ASN A 188 18.43 4.00 -6.65
N GLU A 189 18.38 2.73 -6.32
CA GLU A 189 19.48 1.78 -6.45
C GLU A 189 18.97 0.37 -6.71
N HIS A 190 19.86 -0.54 -7.03
CA HIS A 190 19.55 -1.95 -7.22
C HIS A 190 20.51 -2.86 -6.44
N THR A 191 20.11 -4.11 -6.35
CA THR A 191 20.93 -5.23 -5.85
C THR A 191 20.63 -6.47 -6.69
N PHE A 192 21.43 -7.51 -6.50
CA PHE A 192 21.25 -8.78 -7.21
C PHE A 192 20.70 -9.84 -6.26
N LEU A 193 19.67 -10.54 -6.71
CA LEU A 193 19.22 -11.79 -6.11
C LEU A 193 19.90 -12.92 -6.88
N ILE A 194 20.51 -13.86 -6.18
CA ILE A 194 21.34 -14.92 -6.77
C ILE A 194 20.76 -16.28 -6.41
N GLN A 195 20.48 -17.10 -7.42
CA GLN A 195 20.05 -18.47 -7.26
C GLN A 195 20.94 -19.39 -8.11
N GLY A 196 21.77 -20.19 -7.44
CA GLY A 196 22.76 -21.01 -8.14
C GLY A 196 23.75 -20.17 -8.96
N ASN A 197 23.71 -20.31 -10.27
CA ASN A 197 24.54 -19.54 -11.21
C ASN A 197 23.81 -18.37 -11.87
N ASP A 198 22.52 -18.23 -11.60
CA ASP A 198 21.67 -17.21 -12.19
C ASP A 198 21.47 -16.03 -11.22
N SER A 199 21.20 -14.87 -11.79
CA SER A 199 20.86 -13.67 -11.03
C SER A 199 19.79 -12.83 -11.71
N ILE A 200 18.99 -12.14 -10.90
CA ILE A 200 18.04 -11.11 -11.35
C ILE A 200 18.34 -9.81 -10.61
N ALA A 201 17.96 -8.69 -11.21
CA ALA A 201 18.11 -7.39 -10.57
C ALA A 201 16.85 -7.03 -9.78
N LEU A 202 17.01 -6.76 -8.48
CA LEU A 202 16.00 -6.15 -7.63
C LEU A 202 16.28 -4.66 -7.55
N ILE A 203 15.38 -3.84 -8.06
CA ILE A 203 15.51 -2.39 -8.16
C ILE A 203 14.54 -1.74 -7.18
N GLY A 204 14.97 -0.74 -6.45
CA GLY A 204 14.09 0.10 -5.63
C GLY A 204 14.25 1.56 -5.98
N VAL A 205 13.12 2.22 -6.21
CA VAL A 205 13.07 3.68 -6.38
C VAL A 205 12.41 4.33 -5.17
N GLU A 206 12.84 5.55 -4.87
CA GLU A 206 12.13 6.41 -3.93
C GLU A 206 10.72 6.73 -4.46
N ASN A 207 9.84 7.29 -3.63
CA ASN A 207 8.47 7.52 -4.05
C ASN A 207 8.40 8.36 -5.33
N GLN A 208 7.71 7.83 -6.34
CA GLN A 208 7.47 8.48 -7.62
C GLN A 208 5.96 8.50 -7.88
N GLY A 209 5.31 9.54 -7.39
CA GLY A 209 3.87 9.74 -7.50
C GLY A 209 3.51 10.85 -8.48
N GLU A 210 2.21 11.01 -8.72
CA GLU A 210 1.68 12.20 -9.39
C GLU A 210 1.46 13.32 -8.38
N PRO A 211 1.60 14.61 -8.78
CA PRO A 211 1.26 15.71 -7.91
C PRO A 211 -0.15 15.54 -7.31
N PRO A 212 -0.33 15.78 -6.01
CA PRO A 212 0.59 16.44 -5.08
C PRO A 212 1.60 15.52 -4.35
N PHE A 213 1.71 14.24 -4.74
CA PHE A 213 2.65 13.31 -4.09
C PHE A 213 4.09 13.63 -4.49
N SER A 214 5.02 13.22 -3.61
CA SER A 214 6.45 13.44 -3.81
C SER A 214 6.97 12.68 -5.05
N GLN A 215 7.92 13.29 -5.74
CA GLN A 215 8.60 12.75 -6.92
C GLN A 215 10.11 12.75 -6.64
N HIS A 216 10.59 11.68 -6.04
CA HIS A 216 12.00 11.48 -5.67
C HIS A 216 12.63 10.29 -6.40
N GLY A 217 11.83 9.55 -7.18
CA GLY A 217 12.28 8.41 -7.97
C GLY A 217 13.27 8.84 -9.06
N ASP A 218 14.31 8.02 -9.24
CA ASP A 218 15.30 8.16 -10.31
C ASP A 218 15.54 6.76 -10.90
N LEU A 219 14.63 6.35 -11.78
CA LEU A 219 14.68 5.03 -12.41
C LEU A 219 15.92 4.85 -13.29
N PRO A 220 16.35 5.84 -14.10
CA PRO A 220 17.60 5.75 -14.88
C PRO A 220 18.81 5.43 -14.01
N LYS A 221 18.96 6.13 -12.87
CA LYS A 221 20.03 5.86 -11.90
C LYS A 221 19.90 4.47 -11.30
N ALA A 222 18.69 4.09 -10.86
CA ALA A 222 18.45 2.82 -10.18
C ALA A 222 18.74 1.62 -11.08
N LYS A 223 18.56 1.73 -12.40
CA LYS A 223 18.77 0.64 -13.36
C LYS A 223 20.11 0.69 -14.11
N ALA A 224 21.01 1.61 -13.78
CA ALA A 224 22.26 1.77 -14.49
C ALA A 224 23.17 0.52 -14.35
N GLY A 225 23.64 -0.03 -15.47
CA GLY A 225 24.61 -1.14 -15.49
C GLY A 225 24.02 -2.55 -15.32
N ILE A 226 22.69 -2.70 -15.48
CA ILE A 226 21.99 -4.01 -15.39
C ILE A 226 21.24 -4.36 -16.68
N GLU A 227 21.78 -3.93 -17.81
CA GLU A 227 21.21 -4.20 -19.13
C GLU A 227 21.14 -5.73 -19.39
N GLY A 228 20.06 -6.17 -20.03
CA GLY A 228 19.86 -7.57 -20.41
C GLY A 228 19.42 -8.53 -19.29
N MET A 229 19.48 -8.12 -18.04
CA MET A 229 19.01 -8.93 -16.91
C MET A 229 17.47 -8.90 -16.79
N PHE A 230 16.91 -9.90 -16.12
CA PHE A 230 15.54 -9.81 -15.61
C PHE A 230 15.49 -8.78 -14.47
N LYS A 231 14.50 -7.88 -14.52
CA LYS A 231 14.40 -6.73 -13.63
C LYS A 231 13.08 -6.73 -12.87
N LEU A 232 13.18 -6.85 -11.54
CA LEU A 232 12.07 -6.68 -10.60
C LEU A 232 12.17 -5.30 -9.97
N LEU A 233 11.21 -4.43 -10.25
CA LEU A 233 11.14 -3.07 -9.72
C LEU A 233 10.19 -2.99 -8.51
N LEU A 234 10.65 -2.37 -7.44
CA LEU A 234 9.83 -1.89 -6.34
C LEU A 234 9.59 -0.39 -6.53
N SER A 235 8.32 0.00 -6.65
CA SER A 235 7.90 1.41 -6.72
C SER A 235 6.58 1.57 -5.97
N HIS A 236 6.51 2.53 -5.05
CA HIS A 236 5.34 2.65 -4.18
C HIS A 236 4.06 2.97 -4.94
N ASN A 237 4.09 4.00 -5.81
CA ASN A 237 2.89 4.46 -6.51
C ASN A 237 2.72 3.73 -7.86
N PRO A 238 1.57 3.08 -8.13
CA PRO A 238 1.36 2.34 -9.39
C PRO A 238 1.32 3.23 -10.63
N THR A 239 1.03 4.54 -10.50
CA THR A 239 1.04 5.47 -11.64
C THR A 239 2.42 5.60 -12.29
N HIS A 240 3.50 5.27 -11.57
CA HIS A 240 4.86 5.22 -12.10
C HIS A 240 4.98 4.27 -13.29
N TRP A 241 4.22 3.15 -13.28
CA TRP A 241 4.22 2.18 -14.38
C TRP A 241 3.92 2.82 -15.72
N ARG A 242 2.78 3.51 -15.85
CA ARG A 242 2.34 4.09 -17.12
C ARG A 242 3.12 5.32 -17.52
N ARG A 243 3.62 6.07 -16.54
CA ARG A 243 4.29 7.36 -16.82
C ARG A 243 5.71 7.19 -17.30
N GLU A 244 6.44 6.26 -16.74
CA GLU A 244 7.88 6.14 -16.97
C GLU A 244 8.29 4.70 -17.25
N VAL A 245 7.82 3.73 -16.45
CA VAL A 245 8.32 2.36 -16.54
C VAL A 245 7.98 1.71 -17.87
N LEU A 246 6.71 1.70 -18.24
CA LEU A 246 6.25 1.07 -19.49
C LEU A 246 6.81 1.72 -20.76
N PRO A 247 6.79 3.07 -20.91
CA PRO A 247 7.27 3.72 -22.14
C PRO A 247 8.80 3.83 -22.25
N GLU A 248 9.52 3.85 -21.13
CA GLU A 248 10.92 4.27 -21.11
C GLU A 248 11.88 3.21 -20.54
N SER A 249 11.37 2.01 -20.21
CA SER A 249 12.22 1.02 -19.56
C SER A 249 11.99 -0.41 -20.08
N ASP A 250 12.89 -1.29 -19.66
CA ASP A 250 12.89 -2.73 -19.92
C ASP A 250 12.65 -3.52 -18.61
N ILE A 251 11.82 -2.98 -17.72
CA ILE A 251 11.41 -3.64 -16.49
C ILE A 251 10.46 -4.80 -16.81
N ASP A 252 10.73 -5.97 -16.23
CA ASP A 252 9.94 -7.18 -16.45
C ASP A 252 8.74 -7.28 -15.52
N LEU A 253 8.90 -6.85 -14.26
CA LEU A 253 7.87 -6.91 -13.24
C LEU A 253 8.00 -5.71 -12.30
N MET A 254 6.90 -5.04 -11.99
CA MET A 254 6.84 -4.01 -10.96
C MET A 254 5.89 -4.42 -9.84
N LEU A 255 6.30 -4.22 -8.60
CA LEU A 255 5.47 -4.38 -7.41
C LEU A 255 5.21 -2.99 -6.80
N ALA A 256 3.93 -2.69 -6.56
CA ALA A 256 3.50 -1.40 -6.04
C ALA A 256 2.49 -1.53 -4.89
N GLY A 257 2.24 -0.43 -4.17
CA GLY A 257 1.27 -0.29 -3.09
C GLY A 257 0.36 0.92 -3.30
N HIS A 258 0.26 1.80 -2.29
CA HIS A 258 -0.32 3.15 -2.30
C HIS A 258 -1.85 3.26 -2.35
N THR A 259 -2.54 2.48 -3.16
CA THR A 259 -3.96 2.74 -3.48
C THR A 259 -4.93 2.40 -2.35
N HIS A 260 -4.58 1.47 -1.47
CA HIS A 260 -5.45 0.92 -0.41
C HIS A 260 -6.85 0.51 -0.87
N ALA A 261 -7.06 0.30 -2.18
CA ALA A 261 -8.39 0.15 -2.78
C ALA A 261 -9.35 1.30 -2.36
N MET A 262 -8.83 2.51 -2.11
CA MET A 262 -9.55 3.63 -1.47
C MET A 262 -10.31 3.20 -0.20
N GLN A 263 -9.77 2.21 0.54
CA GLN A 263 -10.32 1.63 1.77
C GLN A 263 -11.72 0.99 1.61
N LEU A 264 -12.19 0.84 0.38
CA LEU A 264 -13.46 0.19 0.06
C LEU A 264 -13.27 -0.80 -1.08
N GLN A 265 -13.45 -2.07 -0.77
CA GLN A 265 -13.45 -3.15 -1.75
C GLN A 265 -14.66 -4.06 -1.53
N LEU A 266 -15.39 -4.34 -2.60
CA LEU A 266 -16.53 -5.26 -2.63
C LEU A 266 -16.26 -6.32 -3.70
N GLY A 267 -15.82 -7.49 -3.27
CA GLY A 267 -15.34 -8.54 -4.20
C GLY A 267 -14.15 -8.03 -5.00
N ASN A 268 -14.26 -7.99 -6.33
CA ASN A 268 -13.22 -7.52 -7.24
C ASN A 268 -13.40 -6.05 -7.68
N TYR A 269 -14.26 -5.30 -7.03
CA TYR A 269 -14.53 -3.90 -7.35
C TYR A 269 -14.09 -2.98 -6.23
N SER A 270 -13.42 -1.90 -6.61
CA SER A 270 -13.14 -0.74 -5.75
C SER A 270 -13.35 0.55 -6.53
N PRO A 271 -13.86 1.62 -5.90
CA PRO A 271 -13.89 2.96 -6.50
C PRO A 271 -12.51 3.47 -6.95
N SER A 272 -11.45 2.91 -6.40
CA SER A 272 -10.06 3.21 -6.76
C SER A 272 -9.79 3.09 -8.26
N VAL A 273 -10.52 2.23 -8.98
CA VAL A 273 -10.38 2.01 -10.44
C VAL A 273 -10.52 3.30 -11.27
N TYR A 274 -11.28 4.28 -10.78
CA TYR A 274 -11.48 5.54 -11.50
C TYR A 274 -10.28 6.50 -11.40
N ILE A 275 -9.39 6.30 -10.42
CA ILE A 275 -8.21 7.13 -10.21
C ILE A 275 -6.94 6.33 -10.53
N TYR A 276 -6.91 5.09 -10.10
CA TYR A 276 -5.81 4.15 -10.30
C TYR A 276 -6.33 2.93 -11.07
N PRO A 277 -6.15 2.87 -12.40
CA PRO A 277 -6.54 1.68 -13.17
C PRO A 277 -5.90 0.40 -12.64
N GLU A 278 -4.66 0.48 -12.16
CA GLU A 278 -3.90 -0.60 -11.51
C GLU A 278 -4.06 -0.59 -9.98
N TRP A 279 -5.29 -0.48 -9.48
CA TRP A 279 -5.56 -0.33 -8.05
C TRP A 279 -5.29 -1.60 -7.21
N GLY A 280 -5.21 -2.75 -7.81
CA GLY A 280 -4.93 -4.00 -7.09
C GLY A 280 -5.01 -5.24 -7.98
N GLY A 281 -4.23 -6.26 -7.63
CA GLY A 281 -4.09 -7.48 -8.42
C GLY A 281 -2.93 -7.42 -9.39
N MET A 282 -2.92 -8.33 -10.37
CA MET A 282 -1.90 -8.42 -11.40
C MET A 282 -2.44 -7.88 -12.73
N TYR A 283 -1.66 -7.05 -13.37
CA TYR A 283 -1.90 -6.50 -14.70
C TYR A 283 -0.80 -6.95 -15.65
N LEU A 284 -1.15 -7.25 -16.88
CA LEU A 284 -0.22 -7.63 -17.93
C LEU A 284 -0.34 -6.63 -19.08
N GLU A 285 0.75 -5.98 -19.42
CA GLU A 285 0.83 -4.96 -20.47
C GLU A 285 2.11 -5.14 -21.29
N GLY A 286 2.01 -5.03 -22.62
CA GLY A 286 3.10 -5.16 -23.57
C GLY A 286 2.78 -6.10 -24.70
#